data_c5a49a5bf806706df362a783dc126dab
#
_entry.id   c5a49a5bf806706df362a783dc126dab
#
_cell.length_a   1.000
_cell.length_b   1.000
_cell.length_c   1.000
_cell.angle_alpha   90.00
_cell.angle_beta   90.00
_cell.angle_gamma   90.00
#
_symmetry.space_group_name_H-M   'P 1'
#
loop_
_entity.id
_entity.type
_entity.pdbx_description
1 polymer ?
#
loop_
_entity_poly.entity_id
_entity_poly.type
_entity_poly.pdbx_seq_one_letter_code
_entity_poly.pdbx_strand_id
1 'polypeptide(L)'
;LTTIWFATGNSSAKTKDFRSNPKAGICFYKEGNSVAMTGEVEVVSDTGTKKELWQDWFIHHFPKGPEDPEYILLKFRGNHATIWIDGQFIHRKV
;
A
#
# COMPACT_ATOMS: atom_id res chain seq x y z
N LEU A 1 3.45 9.35 -11.45
CA LEU A 1 2.72 8.36 -10.62
C LEU A 1 3.51 8.06 -9.36
N THR A 2 2.81 8.06 -8.24
CA THR A 2 3.39 7.69 -6.95
C THR A 2 3.14 6.22 -6.68
N THR A 3 4.19 5.48 -6.37
CA THR A 3 4.08 4.05 -6.04
C THR A 3 4.43 3.86 -4.57
N ILE A 4 3.55 3.18 -3.85
CA ILE A 4 3.74 2.85 -2.43
C ILE A 4 3.50 1.36 -2.24
N TRP A 5 4.36 0.72 -1.46
CA TRP A 5 4.28 -0.71 -1.18
C TRP A 5 3.84 -0.97 0.26
N PHE A 6 2.95 -1.95 0.43
CA PHE A 6 2.50 -2.42 1.74
C PHE A 6 2.66 -3.92 1.83
N ALA A 7 3.13 -4.41 2.98
CA ALA A 7 3.11 -5.83 3.29
C ALA A 7 1.82 -6.18 4.02
N THR A 8 1.18 -7.28 3.67
CA THR A 8 -0.06 -7.72 4.28
C THR A 8 -0.21 -9.23 4.22
N GLY A 9 -1.25 -9.76 4.89
CA GLY A 9 -1.56 -11.19 4.84
C GLY A 9 -2.44 -11.56 3.66
N ASN A 10 -2.12 -12.69 3.02
CA ASN A 10 -2.89 -13.21 1.89
C ASN A 10 -4.36 -13.46 2.23
N SER A 11 -4.64 -13.90 3.46
CA SER A 11 -5.99 -14.20 3.91
C SER A 11 -6.74 -13.01 4.49
N SER A 12 -6.11 -11.82 4.54
CA SER A 12 -6.78 -10.65 5.09
C SER A 12 -7.97 -10.21 4.23
N ALA A 13 -8.99 -9.64 4.87
CA ALA A 13 -10.15 -9.10 4.16
C ALA A 13 -9.74 -8.01 3.17
N LYS A 14 -8.77 -7.18 3.54
CA LYS A 14 -8.23 -6.12 2.70
C LYS A 14 -7.68 -6.69 1.38
N THR A 15 -6.91 -7.78 1.43
CA THR A 15 -6.36 -8.41 0.24
C THR A 15 -7.46 -8.95 -0.66
N LYS A 16 -8.47 -9.59 -0.08
CA LYS A 16 -9.61 -10.10 -0.83
C LYS A 16 -10.37 -8.98 -1.52
N ASP A 17 -10.59 -7.87 -0.82
CA ASP A 17 -11.29 -6.71 -1.36
C ASP A 17 -10.54 -6.12 -2.56
N PHE A 18 -9.22 -6.01 -2.48
CA PHE A 18 -8.42 -5.46 -3.57
C PHE A 18 -8.35 -6.39 -4.79
N ARG A 19 -8.44 -7.70 -4.59
CA ARG A 19 -8.54 -8.63 -5.72
C ARG A 19 -9.84 -8.46 -6.49
N SER A 20 -10.92 -8.10 -5.79
CA SER A 20 -12.22 -7.87 -6.41
C SER A 20 -12.37 -6.45 -6.96
N ASN A 21 -11.77 -5.46 -6.27
CA ASN A 21 -11.84 -4.06 -6.65
C ASN A 21 -10.50 -3.38 -6.36
N PRO A 22 -9.68 -3.14 -7.39
CA PRO A 22 -8.34 -2.59 -7.20
C PRO A 22 -8.30 -1.10 -6.85
N LYS A 23 -9.44 -0.40 -6.90
CA LYS A 23 -9.47 1.02 -6.56
C LYS A 23 -9.27 1.24 -5.07
N ALA A 24 -8.42 2.17 -4.72
CA ALA A 24 -8.07 2.43 -3.32
C ALA A 24 -7.80 3.90 -3.06
N GLY A 25 -7.95 4.29 -1.79
CA GLY A 25 -7.53 5.59 -1.30
C GLY A 25 -6.55 5.41 -0.15
N ILE A 26 -5.58 6.31 -0.06
CA ILE A 26 -4.62 6.38 1.04
C ILE A 26 -4.64 7.78 1.61
N CYS A 27 -4.61 7.89 2.93
CA CYS A 27 -4.57 9.17 3.61
C CYS A 27 -3.41 9.19 4.61
N PHE A 28 -2.60 10.25 4.53
CA PHE A 28 -1.54 10.53 5.49
C PHE A 28 -1.86 11.83 6.22
N TYR A 29 -1.65 11.84 7.53
CA TYR A 29 -1.92 13.00 8.36
C TYR A 29 -0.78 13.25 9.31
N LYS A 30 -0.34 14.51 9.41
CA LYS A 30 0.69 14.92 10.36
C LYS A 30 0.55 16.42 10.67
N GLU A 31 0.41 16.74 11.96
CA GLU A 31 0.46 18.13 12.47
C GLU A 31 -0.50 19.08 11.75
N GLY A 32 -1.73 18.64 11.48
CA GLY A 32 -2.73 19.45 10.81
C GLY A 32 -2.63 19.48 9.30
N ASN A 33 -1.61 18.85 8.74
CA ASN A 33 -1.46 18.67 7.30
C ASN A 33 -1.89 17.26 6.90
N SER A 34 -2.51 17.13 5.74
CA SER A 34 -2.93 15.82 5.26
C SER A 34 -2.75 15.69 3.75
N VAL A 35 -2.51 14.45 3.33
CA VAL A 35 -2.46 14.09 1.92
C VAL A 35 -3.37 12.89 1.73
N ALA A 36 -4.36 13.02 0.85
CA ALA A 36 -5.22 11.92 0.43
C ALA A 36 -4.93 11.59 -1.02
N MET A 37 -4.67 10.33 -1.31
CA MET A 37 -4.42 9.89 -2.68
C MET A 37 -5.43 8.81 -3.05
N THR A 38 -5.91 8.87 -4.30
CA THR A 38 -6.69 7.80 -4.90
C THR A 38 -5.88 7.15 -6.01
N GLY A 39 -6.13 5.89 -6.26
CA GLY A 39 -5.40 5.15 -7.27
C GLY A 39 -5.83 3.71 -7.34
N GLU A 40 -4.91 2.85 -7.73
CA GLU A 40 -5.17 1.43 -7.89
C GLU A 40 -4.16 0.61 -7.09
N VAL A 41 -4.63 -0.53 -6.57
CA VAL A 41 -3.80 -1.49 -5.84
C VAL A 41 -3.69 -2.76 -6.65
N GLU A 42 -2.46 -3.23 -6.82
CA GLU A 42 -2.15 -4.53 -7.39
C GLU A 42 -1.67 -5.45 -6.28
N VAL A 43 -2.23 -6.66 -6.22
CA VAL A 43 -1.77 -7.68 -5.28
C VAL A 43 -0.58 -8.40 -5.92
N VAL A 44 0.58 -8.33 -5.27
CA VAL A 44 1.84 -8.88 -5.80
C VAL A 44 2.29 -10.03 -4.93
N SER A 45 2.42 -11.22 -5.52
CA SER A 45 2.91 -12.42 -4.84
C SER A 45 4.20 -12.97 -5.45
N ASP A 46 4.84 -12.22 -6.33
CA ASP A 46 6.10 -12.61 -6.96
C ASP A 46 7.21 -12.79 -5.93
N THR A 47 7.83 -13.96 -5.93
CA THR A 47 8.85 -14.32 -4.95
C THR A 47 10.06 -13.39 -4.98
N GLY A 48 10.49 -12.98 -6.16
CA GLY A 48 11.62 -12.06 -6.30
C GLY A 48 11.35 -10.71 -5.64
N THR A 49 10.18 -10.13 -5.93
CA THR A 49 9.77 -8.85 -5.33
C THR A 49 9.57 -8.97 -3.83
N LYS A 50 8.98 -10.06 -3.37
CA LYS A 50 8.77 -10.32 -1.95
C LYS A 50 10.11 -10.39 -1.19
N LYS A 51 11.13 -11.02 -1.77
CA LYS A 51 12.46 -11.08 -1.18
C LYS A 51 13.15 -9.73 -1.18
N GLU A 52 13.03 -8.98 -2.26
CA GLU A 52 13.64 -7.66 -2.40
C GLU A 52 13.10 -6.67 -1.36
N LEU A 53 11.80 -6.70 -1.08
CA LEU A 53 11.16 -5.78 -0.16
C LEU A 53 11.02 -6.32 1.27
N TRP A 54 11.58 -7.50 1.55
CA TRP A 54 11.53 -8.11 2.87
C TRP A 54 12.26 -7.26 3.92
N GLN A 55 11.61 -7.11 5.10
CA GLN A 55 12.22 -6.49 6.27
C GLN A 55 12.33 -7.53 7.38
N ASP A 56 13.43 -7.53 8.11
CA ASP A 56 13.70 -8.57 9.13
C ASP A 56 12.59 -8.65 10.18
N TRP A 57 11.98 -7.53 10.57
CA TRP A 57 10.92 -7.53 11.56
C TRP A 57 9.62 -8.17 11.07
N PHE A 58 9.46 -8.38 9.76
CA PHE A 58 8.30 -9.08 9.19
C PHE A 58 8.20 -10.52 9.69
N ILE A 59 9.29 -11.11 10.17
CA ILE A 59 9.30 -12.48 10.67
C ILE A 59 8.29 -12.71 11.82
N HIS A 60 7.97 -11.66 12.56
CA HIS A 60 6.97 -11.72 13.63
C HIS A 60 5.54 -11.96 13.10
N HIS A 61 5.29 -11.58 11.86
CA HIS A 61 3.99 -11.74 11.19
C HIS A 61 4.01 -12.90 10.18
N PHE A 62 5.18 -13.19 9.60
CA PHE A 62 5.36 -14.21 8.57
C PHE A 62 6.52 -15.12 8.96
N PRO A 63 6.27 -16.10 9.86
CA PRO A 63 7.34 -16.92 10.45
C PRO A 63 8.15 -17.73 9.47
N LYS A 64 7.60 -18.01 8.29
CA LYS A 64 8.30 -18.78 7.25
C LYS A 64 9.21 -17.91 6.38
N GLY A 65 9.31 -16.62 6.67
CA GLY A 65 10.17 -15.69 5.97
C GLY A 65 9.61 -15.18 4.66
N PRO A 66 10.47 -14.69 3.74
CA PRO A 66 10.01 -14.10 2.47
C PRO A 66 9.22 -15.06 1.57
N GLU A 67 9.34 -16.36 1.79
CA GLU A 67 8.62 -17.37 1.03
C GLU A 67 7.31 -17.80 1.70
N ASP A 68 6.95 -17.18 2.83
CA ASP A 68 5.71 -17.47 3.53
C ASP A 68 4.52 -17.19 2.61
N PRO A 69 3.63 -18.17 2.35
CA PRO A 69 2.50 -17.97 1.45
C PRO A 69 1.50 -16.94 1.97
N GLU A 70 1.52 -16.63 3.26
CA GLU A 70 0.68 -15.59 3.83
C GLU A 70 1.23 -14.18 3.61
N TYR A 71 2.55 -14.06 3.34
CA TYR A 71 3.18 -12.78 3.04
C TYR A 71 2.90 -12.37 1.61
N ILE A 72 2.19 -11.24 1.42
CA ILE A 72 1.97 -10.63 0.12
C ILE A 72 2.25 -9.15 0.18
N LEU A 73 2.50 -8.56 -0.98
CA LEU A 73 2.66 -7.14 -1.15
C LEU A 73 1.45 -6.53 -1.85
N LEU A 74 1.09 -5.33 -1.42
CA LEU A 74 0.15 -4.48 -2.13
C LEU A 74 0.93 -3.33 -2.74
N LYS A 75 0.85 -3.19 -4.06
CA LYS A 75 1.47 -2.09 -4.80
C LYS A 75 0.41 -1.07 -5.11
N PHE A 76 0.48 0.08 -4.46
CA PHE A 76 -0.43 1.19 -4.70
C PHE A 76 0.18 2.14 -5.73
N ARG A 77 -0.59 2.47 -6.76
CA ARG A 77 -0.22 3.47 -7.76
C ARG A 77 -1.20 4.62 -7.65
N GLY A 78 -0.75 5.74 -7.06
CA GLY A 78 -1.56 6.94 -6.94
C GLY A 78 -1.65 7.67 -8.27
N ASN A 79 -2.85 8.09 -8.65
CA ASN A 79 -3.08 8.87 -9.85
C ASN A 79 -3.69 10.24 -9.57
N HIS A 80 -4.13 10.48 -8.34
CA HIS A 80 -4.68 11.77 -7.93
C HIS A 80 -4.37 12.01 -6.46
N ALA A 81 -3.97 13.22 -6.11
CA ALA A 81 -3.71 13.61 -4.73
C ALA A 81 -4.47 14.86 -4.36
N THR A 82 -5.04 14.89 -3.16
CA THR A 82 -5.60 16.07 -2.52
C THR A 82 -4.73 16.38 -1.32
N ILE A 83 -4.18 17.58 -1.27
CA ILE A 83 -3.26 17.99 -0.23
C ILE A 83 -3.89 19.12 0.57
N TRP A 84 -3.89 18.98 1.90
CA TRP A 84 -4.30 20.01 2.82
C TRP A 84 -3.08 20.44 3.61
N ILE A 85 -2.60 21.65 3.37
CA ILE A 85 -1.44 22.23 4.05
C ILE A 85 -1.79 23.64 4.52
N ASP A 86 -1.58 23.91 5.81
CA ASP A 86 -1.82 25.23 6.40
C ASP A 86 -3.20 25.81 6.06
N GLY A 87 -4.22 24.96 6.07
CA GLY A 87 -5.59 25.37 5.79
C GLY A 87 -5.94 25.58 4.32
N GLN A 88 -5.08 25.13 3.40
CA GLN A 88 -5.32 25.24 1.96
C GLN A 88 -5.45 23.88 1.30
N PHE A 89 -6.41 23.75 0.37
CA PHE A 89 -6.58 22.57 -0.44
C PHE A 89 -5.81 22.71 -1.76
N ILE A 90 -5.09 21.66 -2.10
CA ILE A 90 -4.39 21.53 -3.38
C ILE A 90 -4.75 20.17 -3.99
N HIS A 91 -5.26 20.18 -5.22
CA HIS A 91 -5.54 18.97 -5.98
C HIS A 91 -4.48 18.78 -7.07
N ARG A 92 -3.93 17.58 -7.16
CA ARG A 92 -2.93 17.26 -8.18
C ARG A 92 -3.15 15.87 -8.75
N LYS A 93 -2.93 15.79 -10.05
CA LYS A 93 -2.77 14.51 -10.72
C LYS A 93 -1.31 14.10 -10.57
N VAL A 94 -1.06 12.95 -10.01
CA VAL A 94 0.29 12.45 -9.74
C VAL A 94 0.69 11.32 -10.65
#